data_7e1540804eb0045f0612bceb1d8334c1
#
_entry.id   7e1540804eb0045f0612bceb1d8334c1
#
_cell.length_a   1.000
_cell.length_b   1.000
_cell.length_c   1.000
_cell.angle_alpha   90.00
_cell.angle_beta   90.00
_cell.angle_gamma   90.00
#
_symmetry.space_group_name_H-M   'P 1'
#
loop_
_entity.id
_entity.type
_entity.pdbx_description
1 polymer ?
#
loop_
_entity_poly.entity_id
_entity_poly.type
_entity_poly.pdbx_seq_one_letter_code
_entity_poly.pdbx_strand_id
1 'polypeptide(L)'
;MQVRVTRGPALFEAKHGKSETLLFNYNVGKDEVYLTAVDGGKGTMTAGGKTYTMAHPVASTSLIGSKGKAVLNSAGEILTFLPITGSNGVSNAAVIIGANGSVAGLDSLAGSTSYNIYKNGSPATAADLKRYDVATYASATNSIIVSDTRVSVYYEDCKPSPSSPATITVLGGKELNVLPTAVDSLSKLKPGKQIVLLLTADGQVAGAEDANNTGARGNAMAVVSEKGDVQLVCGGALLNIGTASEYAGQVVSVYADKSGLKLNKISGGVGGDLLPKEGTLGGRKLADNVMLFDGGRQIALSELSQTGVNSGRISYARTNWAGQVDLIVLNNGLAGDMIFGRAIVDSKYDPTTGKETDRKITIVCSDTEKYTVYSGNSVSTGAFVAASIKKSVNGNLMFTSFATMSKLSNVSSSAWIGKTAVNFGSRTYEVPSNVQCYNDDTGKWMTLDDAKAYGGTMNLYVYDGVVRIVEIKA
;
A
#
# COMPACT_ATOMS: atom_id res chain seq x y z
N MET A 1 -11.19 -6.90 25.09
CA MET A 1 -11.43 -6.87 23.64
C MET A 1 -10.26 -6.12 23.01
N GLN A 2 -9.33 -6.80 22.37
CA GLN A 2 -8.25 -6.11 21.66
C GLN A 2 -8.91 -5.32 20.54
N VAL A 3 -8.73 -4.00 20.53
CA VAL A 3 -8.88 -3.24 19.31
C VAL A 3 -7.83 -3.78 18.38
N ARG A 4 -8.21 -4.76 17.57
CA ARG A 4 -7.38 -5.18 16.45
C ARG A 4 -7.49 -4.10 15.40
N VAL A 5 -6.67 -3.09 15.56
CA VAL A 5 -6.27 -2.21 14.46
C VAL A 5 -5.63 -3.02 13.34
N THR A 6 -5.49 -4.32 13.55
CA THR A 6 -4.78 -5.27 12.73
C THR A 6 -5.69 -6.33 12.13
N ARG A 7 -6.63 -5.96 11.30
CA ARG A 7 -7.08 -6.83 10.21
C ARG A 7 -7.29 -5.98 8.99
N GLY A 8 -6.27 -5.65 8.45
CA GLY A 8 -6.06 -4.89 7.26
C GLY A 8 -4.66 -4.34 7.44
N PRO A 9 -4.36 -3.32 7.02
CA PRO A 9 -3.29 -2.86 6.22
C PRO A 9 -1.96 -2.88 6.90
N ALA A 10 -1.05 -2.88 6.05
CA ALA A 10 0.35 -2.69 6.23
C ALA A 10 0.68 -1.58 7.21
N LEU A 11 1.46 -1.95 8.20
CA LEU A 11 2.26 -1.06 9.01
C LEU A 11 3.49 -0.69 8.20
N PHE A 12 3.67 0.58 7.93
CA PHE A 12 4.90 1.08 7.33
C PHE A 12 5.75 1.71 8.41
N GLU A 13 6.92 1.15 8.63
CA GLU A 13 7.96 1.81 9.39
C GLU A 13 8.62 2.88 8.53
N ALA A 14 8.40 4.14 8.87
CA ALA A 14 9.22 5.22 8.36
C ALA A 14 10.63 5.09 8.94
N LYS A 15 11.61 4.73 8.13
CA LYS A 15 13.01 4.55 8.55
C LYS A 15 13.74 5.83 8.89
N HIS A 16 13.12 6.98 8.79
CA HIS A 16 13.72 8.26 9.12
C HIS A 16 12.80 9.06 10.05
N GLY A 17 12.87 8.71 11.25
CA GLY A 17 12.75 9.42 12.52
C GLY A 17 11.81 10.60 12.67
N LYS A 18 10.81 10.86 11.83
CA LYS A 18 9.77 11.88 12.00
C LYS A 18 8.60 11.76 11.01
N SER A 19 8.60 10.78 10.12
CA SER A 19 7.46 10.55 9.22
C SER A 19 6.46 9.64 9.90
N GLU A 20 5.24 10.08 10.02
CA GLU A 20 4.16 9.34 10.63
C GLU A 20 3.40 8.60 9.56
N THR A 21 3.22 7.32 9.78
CA THR A 21 2.46 6.45 8.87
C THR A 21 1.04 6.30 9.36
N LEU A 22 0.08 6.62 8.52
CA LEU A 22 -1.33 6.44 8.81
C LEU A 22 -1.71 4.98 8.61
N LEU A 23 -2.24 4.35 9.67
CA LEU A 23 -2.91 3.05 9.59
C LEU A 23 -4.41 3.25 9.62
N PHE A 24 -5.05 2.79 8.57
CA PHE A 24 -6.50 2.77 8.53
C PHE A 24 -7.03 1.38 8.82
N ASN A 25 -8.03 1.28 9.66
CA ASN A 25 -8.72 0.05 9.94
C ASN A 25 -9.94 -0.09 9.03
N TYR A 26 -9.96 -1.14 8.19
CA TYR A 26 -10.82 -1.21 7.01
C TYR A 26 -12.07 -2.04 7.14
N ASN A 27 -12.33 -2.61 8.28
CA ASN A 27 -13.59 -3.30 8.49
C ASN A 27 -14.66 -2.28 8.91
N VAL A 28 -15.24 -1.64 7.93
CA VAL A 28 -16.43 -0.81 8.13
C VAL A 28 -17.50 -1.65 8.85
N GLY A 29 -17.78 -1.34 10.07
CA GLY A 29 -18.83 -2.00 10.87
C GLY A 29 -18.32 -2.89 12.02
N LYS A 30 -17.09 -3.44 11.97
CA LYS A 30 -16.55 -4.24 13.09
C LYS A 30 -15.49 -3.53 13.93
N ASP A 31 -14.91 -2.46 13.42
CA ASP A 31 -13.77 -1.78 14.03
C ASP A 31 -14.05 -0.29 14.32
N GLU A 32 -15.30 0.09 14.33
CA GLU A 32 -15.74 1.38 14.82
C GLU A 32 -15.69 1.35 16.35
N VAL A 33 -14.92 2.26 16.92
CA VAL A 33 -14.69 2.34 18.36
C VAL A 33 -15.16 3.68 18.90
N TYR A 34 -15.52 3.71 20.18
CA TYR A 34 -15.80 4.98 20.85
C TYR A 34 -14.51 5.56 21.41
N LEU A 35 -14.30 6.85 21.16
CA LEU A 35 -13.27 7.63 21.82
C LEU A 35 -13.77 7.96 23.24
N THR A 36 -13.09 7.45 24.26
CA THR A 36 -13.56 7.56 25.64
C THR A 36 -12.75 8.53 26.49
N ALA A 37 -11.50 8.79 26.11
CA ALA A 37 -10.64 9.76 26.81
C ALA A 37 -9.56 10.33 25.91
N VAL A 38 -9.18 11.59 26.19
CA VAL A 38 -8.01 12.28 25.64
C VAL A 38 -7.29 12.95 26.80
N ASP A 39 -6.03 12.63 27.00
CA ASP A 39 -5.17 13.25 28.02
C ASP A 39 -3.97 13.90 27.31
N GLY A 40 -4.10 15.20 27.01
CA GLY A 40 -3.05 15.95 26.33
C GLY A 40 -1.79 16.14 27.18
N GLY A 41 -1.91 16.12 28.52
CA GLY A 41 -0.75 16.23 29.41
C GLY A 41 0.10 14.96 29.43
N LYS A 42 -0.53 13.81 29.28
CA LYS A 42 0.16 12.51 29.15
C LYS A 42 0.39 12.11 27.71
N GLY A 43 -0.14 12.85 26.74
CA GLY A 43 -0.05 12.51 25.32
C GLY A 43 -0.75 11.20 24.99
N THR A 44 -1.89 10.90 25.62
CA THR A 44 -2.62 9.62 25.41
C THR A 44 -4.06 9.81 24.98
N MET A 45 -4.57 8.85 24.21
CA MET A 45 -5.94 8.78 23.72
C MET A 45 -6.50 7.37 23.92
N THR A 46 -7.70 7.25 24.50
CA THR A 46 -8.34 5.96 24.74
C THR A 46 -9.51 5.77 23.79
N ALA A 47 -9.42 4.73 22.97
CA ALA A 47 -10.43 4.38 21.98
C ALA A 47 -10.69 2.87 22.01
N GLY A 48 -11.96 2.46 22.05
CA GLY A 48 -12.37 1.06 22.11
C GLY A 48 -11.82 0.29 23.31
N GLY A 49 -11.65 0.97 24.43
CA GLY A 49 -11.11 0.40 25.66
C GLY A 49 -9.59 0.22 25.68
N LYS A 50 -8.87 0.67 24.66
CA LYS A 50 -7.40 0.66 24.61
C LYS A 50 -6.84 2.08 24.63
N THR A 51 -5.82 2.30 25.44
CA THR A 51 -5.09 3.57 25.52
C THR A 51 -3.87 3.51 24.58
N TYR A 52 -3.74 4.54 23.75
CA TYR A 52 -2.67 4.73 22.80
C TYR A 52 -1.88 5.98 23.15
N THR A 53 -0.58 5.99 22.88
CA THR A 53 0.20 7.23 22.83
C THR A 53 -0.22 8.02 21.59
N MET A 54 -0.30 9.33 21.70
CA MET A 54 -0.54 10.21 20.54
C MET A 54 0.79 10.55 19.88
N ALA A 55 0.88 10.38 18.56
CA ALA A 55 2.04 10.81 17.79
C ALA A 55 2.27 12.34 17.92
N HIS A 56 1.16 13.10 17.98
CA HIS A 56 1.14 14.53 18.28
C HIS A 56 0.18 14.78 19.43
N PRO A 57 0.69 15.03 20.65
CA PRO A 57 -0.15 15.29 21.79
C PRO A 57 -1.06 16.52 21.58
N VAL A 58 -2.36 16.32 21.74
CA VAL A 58 -3.37 17.38 21.70
C VAL A 58 -4.27 17.30 22.94
N ALA A 59 -4.73 18.43 23.43
CA ALA A 59 -5.59 18.52 24.61
C ALA A 59 -7.09 18.56 24.29
N SER A 60 -7.48 18.43 23.00
CA SER A 60 -8.89 18.54 22.62
C SER A 60 -9.70 17.36 23.09
N THR A 61 -10.75 17.65 23.87
CA THR A 61 -11.72 16.66 24.37
C THR A 61 -13.02 16.64 23.57
N SER A 62 -13.14 17.42 22.52
CA SER A 62 -14.38 17.64 21.75
C SER A 62 -14.93 16.38 21.08
N LEU A 63 -14.08 15.38 20.84
CA LEU A 63 -14.48 14.11 20.24
C LEU A 63 -14.76 12.98 21.25
N ILE A 64 -14.57 13.23 22.54
CA ILE A 64 -14.90 12.23 23.57
C ILE A 64 -16.39 11.88 23.49
N GLY A 65 -16.69 10.57 23.43
CA GLY A 65 -18.05 10.06 23.22
C GLY A 65 -18.39 9.82 21.74
N SER A 66 -17.55 10.28 20.82
CA SER A 66 -17.75 10.02 19.39
C SER A 66 -17.39 8.58 19.03
N LYS A 67 -18.16 8.01 18.10
CA LYS A 67 -17.84 6.75 17.44
C LYS A 67 -17.05 7.04 16.18
N GLY A 68 -15.99 6.28 15.93
CA GLY A 68 -15.12 6.55 14.79
C GLY A 68 -14.01 5.54 14.60
N LYS A 69 -13.03 5.89 13.82
CA LYS A 69 -11.87 5.05 13.50
C LYS A 69 -10.59 5.68 14.01
N ALA A 70 -9.81 4.90 14.76
CA ALA A 70 -8.46 5.30 15.14
C ALA A 70 -7.51 5.09 13.97
N VAL A 71 -6.69 6.09 13.69
CA VAL A 71 -5.63 6.05 12.68
C VAL A 71 -4.29 6.00 13.39
N LEU A 72 -3.48 5.01 13.09
CA LEU A 72 -2.22 4.78 13.78
C LEU A 72 -1.02 4.90 12.82
N ASN A 73 0.13 5.28 13.36
CA ASN A 73 1.40 5.17 12.68
C ASN A 73 2.01 3.76 12.86
N SER A 74 3.17 3.53 12.27
CA SER A 74 3.89 2.25 12.35
C SER A 74 4.35 1.86 13.75
N ALA A 75 4.52 2.84 14.64
CA ALA A 75 4.84 2.61 16.04
C ALA A 75 3.60 2.24 16.89
N GLY A 76 2.40 2.25 16.28
CA GLY A 76 1.13 1.99 16.98
C GLY A 76 0.60 3.19 17.77
N GLU A 77 1.13 4.40 17.50
CA GLU A 77 0.65 5.63 18.11
C GLU A 77 -0.54 6.20 17.32
N ILE A 78 -1.49 6.83 18.00
CA ILE A 78 -2.61 7.50 17.32
C ILE A 78 -2.12 8.78 16.64
N LEU A 79 -2.31 8.84 15.32
CA LEU A 79 -2.16 10.05 14.51
C LEU A 79 -3.41 10.91 14.57
N THR A 80 -4.57 10.28 14.43
CA THR A 80 -5.85 10.95 14.44
C THR A 80 -6.98 10.00 14.80
N PHE A 81 -8.14 10.54 15.12
CA PHE A 81 -9.40 9.82 15.26
C PHE A 81 -10.39 10.40 14.26
N LEU A 82 -10.86 9.58 13.33
CA LEU A 82 -11.83 9.94 12.30
C LEU A 82 -13.23 9.59 12.81
N PRO A 83 -14.00 10.55 13.27
CA PRO A 83 -15.35 10.27 13.78
C PRO A 83 -16.30 9.93 12.63
N ILE A 84 -17.29 9.09 12.94
CA ILE A 84 -18.39 8.80 12.03
C ILE A 84 -19.46 9.87 12.20
N THR A 85 -20.00 10.33 11.07
CA THR A 85 -21.05 11.35 11.08
C THR A 85 -22.25 10.91 11.89
N GLY A 86 -22.79 11.84 12.68
CA GLY A 86 -23.94 11.57 13.56
C GLY A 86 -23.57 11.21 15.00
N SER A 87 -22.26 11.02 15.32
CA SER A 87 -21.82 10.94 16.69
C SER A 87 -21.63 12.35 17.29
N ASN A 88 -22.15 12.54 18.50
CA ASN A 88 -22.17 13.86 19.17
C ASN A 88 -20.79 14.51 19.21
N GLY A 89 -20.72 15.78 18.78
CA GLY A 89 -19.53 16.62 18.96
C GLY A 89 -18.59 16.72 17.75
N VAL A 90 -18.92 16.10 16.62
CA VAL A 90 -18.11 16.20 15.41
C VAL A 90 -18.55 17.42 14.57
N SER A 91 -17.57 18.16 14.10
CA SER A 91 -17.81 19.14 13.03
C SER A 91 -18.27 18.38 11.77
N ASN A 92 -19.56 18.47 11.46
CA ASN A 92 -20.11 18.02 10.17
C ASN A 92 -19.70 18.97 9.02
N ALA A 93 -18.67 19.75 9.22
CA ALA A 93 -18.19 20.71 8.27
C ALA A 93 -17.07 20.12 7.41
N ALA A 94 -17.16 20.39 6.13
CA ALA A 94 -16.07 20.15 5.19
C ALA A 94 -15.83 21.44 4.39
N VAL A 95 -14.63 21.59 3.83
CA VAL A 95 -14.29 22.63 2.88
C VAL A 95 -13.92 21.96 1.56
N ILE A 96 -14.61 22.34 0.49
CA ILE A 96 -14.23 21.92 -0.86
C ILE A 96 -13.27 22.98 -1.40
N ILE A 97 -12.08 22.55 -1.79
CA ILE A 97 -11.05 23.45 -2.32
C ILE A 97 -11.50 24.04 -3.65
N GLY A 98 -11.50 25.35 -3.71
CA GLY A 98 -11.98 26.13 -4.85
C GLY A 98 -11.05 26.17 -6.04
N ALA A 99 -11.37 27.01 -7.01
CA ALA A 99 -10.52 27.27 -8.18
C ALA A 99 -9.12 27.76 -7.74
N ASN A 100 -8.11 27.36 -8.48
CA ASN A 100 -6.70 27.70 -8.22
C ASN A 100 -6.17 27.23 -6.86
N GLY A 101 -6.75 26.17 -6.29
CA GLY A 101 -6.31 25.63 -5.00
C GLY A 101 -6.58 26.57 -3.82
N SER A 102 -7.61 27.45 -3.91
CA SER A 102 -7.94 28.33 -2.80
C SER A 102 -8.26 27.55 -1.53
N VAL A 103 -7.52 27.82 -0.49
CA VAL A 103 -7.66 27.21 0.85
C VAL A 103 -8.48 28.09 1.81
N ALA A 104 -9.20 29.06 1.29
CA ALA A 104 -10.08 29.89 2.09
C ALA A 104 -11.07 29.01 2.89
N GLY A 105 -11.15 29.21 4.17
CA GLY A 105 -12.02 28.46 5.07
C GLY A 105 -11.35 27.33 5.86
N LEU A 106 -10.10 26.94 5.55
CA LEU A 106 -9.39 25.93 6.36
C LEU A 106 -9.14 26.42 7.79
N ASP A 107 -8.74 27.67 7.96
CA ASP A 107 -8.55 28.28 9.27
C ASP A 107 -9.85 28.31 10.08
N SER A 108 -10.96 28.67 9.41
CA SER A 108 -12.29 28.63 10.02
C SER A 108 -12.73 27.20 10.35
N LEU A 109 -12.42 26.23 9.50
CA LEU A 109 -12.70 24.80 9.70
C LEU A 109 -11.95 24.26 10.93
N ALA A 110 -10.69 24.64 11.07
CA ALA A 110 -9.83 24.23 12.19
C ALA A 110 -10.05 25.06 13.46
N GLY A 111 -10.63 26.28 13.35
CA GLY A 111 -10.68 27.24 14.43
C GLY A 111 -9.29 27.77 14.84
N SER A 112 -8.30 27.63 13.97
CA SER A 112 -6.89 27.94 14.20
C SER A 112 -6.16 28.15 12.88
N THR A 113 -5.07 28.90 12.89
CA THR A 113 -4.14 29.04 11.75
C THR A 113 -2.95 28.08 11.84
N SER A 114 -2.89 27.27 12.90
CA SER A 114 -1.82 26.29 13.14
C SER A 114 -2.41 24.87 13.19
N TYR A 115 -2.19 24.11 12.17
CA TYR A 115 -2.63 22.71 12.02
C TYR A 115 -1.74 21.96 11.04
N ASN A 116 -1.73 20.63 11.13
CA ASN A 116 -1.10 19.78 10.14
C ASN A 116 -2.08 19.51 8.98
N ILE A 117 -1.57 19.31 7.77
CA ILE A 117 -2.37 18.91 6.61
C ILE A 117 -1.90 17.53 6.15
N TYR A 118 -2.86 16.61 5.97
CA TYR A 118 -2.62 15.30 5.36
C TYR A 118 -3.54 15.14 4.15
N LYS A 119 -2.96 14.92 2.98
CA LYS A 119 -3.71 14.65 1.75
C LYS A 119 -3.54 13.20 1.34
N ASN A 120 -4.67 12.49 1.25
CA ASN A 120 -4.71 11.04 1.01
C ASN A 120 -3.78 10.26 1.95
N GLY A 121 -3.71 10.69 3.22
CA GLY A 121 -2.88 10.08 4.24
C GLY A 121 -1.40 10.48 4.24
N SER A 122 -0.91 11.25 3.27
CA SER A 122 0.47 11.76 3.24
C SER A 122 0.53 13.20 3.76
N PRO A 123 1.60 13.59 4.50
CA PRO A 123 1.83 14.97 4.89
C PRO A 123 1.82 15.90 3.69
N ALA A 124 1.14 17.02 3.80
CA ALA A 124 0.94 17.99 2.74
C ALA A 124 1.00 19.43 3.24
N THR A 125 1.05 20.35 2.31
CA THR A 125 0.94 21.80 2.56
C THR A 125 -0.31 22.36 1.85
N ALA A 126 -0.66 23.58 2.15
CA ALA A 126 -1.76 24.26 1.46
C ALA A 126 -1.54 24.36 -0.08
N ALA A 127 -0.27 24.45 -0.51
CA ALA A 127 0.08 24.52 -1.93
C ALA A 127 -0.20 23.22 -2.71
N ASP A 128 -0.32 22.10 -2.01
CA ASP A 128 -0.57 20.79 -2.61
C ASP A 128 -2.05 20.52 -2.84
N LEU A 129 -2.93 21.36 -2.31
CA LEU A 129 -4.37 21.23 -2.43
C LEU A 129 -4.84 21.73 -3.80
N LYS A 130 -5.78 20.99 -4.39
CA LYS A 130 -6.31 21.26 -5.72
C LYS A 130 -7.83 21.42 -5.69
N ARG A 131 -8.35 22.06 -6.71
CA ARG A 131 -9.80 22.17 -6.89
C ARG A 131 -10.49 20.81 -6.77
N TYR A 132 -11.61 20.78 -6.04
CA TYR A 132 -12.41 19.61 -5.70
C TYR A 132 -11.81 18.66 -4.65
N ASP A 133 -10.65 18.97 -4.10
CA ASP A 133 -10.21 18.30 -2.88
C ASP A 133 -11.17 18.62 -1.74
N VAL A 134 -11.43 17.66 -0.89
CA VAL A 134 -12.32 17.78 0.26
C VAL A 134 -11.52 17.76 1.55
N ALA A 135 -11.56 18.84 2.29
CA ALA A 135 -10.89 18.98 3.58
C ALA A 135 -11.88 18.83 4.73
N THR A 136 -11.54 18.04 5.72
CA THR A 136 -12.22 17.90 7.02
C THR A 136 -11.24 18.15 8.15
N TYR A 137 -11.73 18.52 9.33
CA TYR A 137 -10.85 18.78 10.47
C TYR A 137 -10.98 17.68 11.53
N ALA A 138 -9.84 17.12 11.89
CA ALA A 138 -9.67 16.16 12.97
C ALA A 138 -9.14 16.88 14.20
N SER A 139 -10.03 17.34 15.07
CA SER A 139 -9.68 18.16 16.24
C SER A 139 -8.80 17.42 17.25
N ALA A 140 -8.93 16.09 17.36
CA ALA A 140 -8.14 15.27 18.26
C ALA A 140 -6.63 15.31 17.97
N THR A 141 -6.25 15.57 16.72
CA THR A 141 -4.84 15.65 16.28
C THR A 141 -4.49 17.01 15.67
N ASN A 142 -5.40 17.97 15.77
CA ASN A 142 -5.23 19.30 15.17
C ASN A 142 -4.80 19.22 13.71
N SER A 143 -5.52 18.41 12.91
CA SER A 143 -5.13 18.11 11.54
C SER A 143 -6.27 18.35 10.55
N ILE A 144 -5.94 18.92 9.40
CA ILE A 144 -6.80 18.94 8.23
C ILE A 144 -6.55 17.67 7.43
N ILE A 145 -7.59 16.88 7.23
CA ILE A 145 -7.56 15.63 6.47
C ILE A 145 -8.21 15.89 5.11
N VAL A 146 -7.47 15.66 4.05
CA VAL A 146 -7.87 15.97 2.69
C VAL A 146 -7.97 14.72 1.84
N SER A 147 -9.10 14.59 1.15
CA SER A 147 -9.35 13.56 0.14
C SER A 147 -9.53 14.20 -1.24
N ASP A 148 -8.94 13.62 -2.26
CA ASP A 148 -9.17 13.99 -3.66
C ASP A 148 -10.09 13.00 -4.39
N THR A 149 -10.73 12.11 -3.65
CA THR A 149 -11.55 11.03 -4.22
C THR A 149 -12.86 11.56 -4.78
N ARG A 150 -13.05 11.29 -6.07
CA ARG A 150 -14.27 11.64 -6.81
C ARG A 150 -14.84 10.40 -7.48
N VAL A 151 -16.12 10.14 -7.25
CA VAL A 151 -16.79 8.95 -7.78
C VAL A 151 -17.91 9.36 -8.72
N SER A 152 -17.86 8.92 -9.97
CA SER A 152 -18.96 9.08 -10.92
C SER A 152 -20.03 8.03 -10.60
N VAL A 153 -21.24 8.49 -10.28
CA VAL A 153 -22.33 7.62 -9.83
C VAL A 153 -23.66 8.01 -10.48
N TYR A 154 -24.58 7.05 -10.58
CA TYR A 154 -25.98 7.34 -10.78
C TYR A 154 -26.61 7.64 -9.43
N TYR A 155 -27.26 8.79 -9.29
CA TYR A 155 -27.97 9.22 -8.08
C TYR A 155 -29.32 8.51 -8.05
N GLU A 156 -29.42 7.39 -7.32
CA GLU A 156 -30.57 6.51 -7.32
C GLU A 156 -31.74 7.09 -6.51
N ASP A 157 -31.45 7.44 -5.24
CA ASP A 157 -32.44 7.92 -4.29
C ASP A 157 -31.80 8.73 -3.17
N CYS A 158 -32.60 9.34 -2.30
CA CYS A 158 -32.14 10.07 -1.12
C CYS A 158 -33.18 10.08 -0.01
N LYS A 159 -32.71 10.27 1.22
CA LYS A 159 -33.55 10.42 2.41
C LYS A 159 -33.12 11.63 3.23
N PRO A 160 -34.04 12.37 3.86
CA PRO A 160 -35.49 12.21 3.82
C PRO A 160 -36.11 12.77 2.53
N SER A 161 -35.45 13.71 1.82
CA SER A 161 -35.97 14.33 0.60
C SER A 161 -34.86 14.88 -0.29
N PRO A 162 -35.11 15.09 -1.60
CA PRO A 162 -34.12 15.68 -2.52
C PRO A 162 -33.76 17.15 -2.17
N SER A 163 -34.60 17.87 -1.46
CA SER A 163 -34.31 19.24 -1.04
C SER A 163 -33.44 19.35 0.19
N SER A 164 -33.35 18.26 0.97
CA SER A 164 -32.52 18.20 2.19
C SER A 164 -32.07 16.76 2.42
N PRO A 165 -31.19 16.18 1.55
CA PRO A 165 -30.73 14.82 1.70
C PRO A 165 -29.78 14.71 2.89
N ALA A 166 -30.04 13.77 3.79
CA ALA A 166 -29.13 13.35 4.86
C ALA A 166 -28.35 12.08 4.47
N THR A 167 -28.95 11.26 3.59
CA THR A 167 -28.27 10.13 2.93
C THR A 167 -28.67 10.08 1.47
N ILE A 168 -27.78 9.54 0.64
CA ILE A 168 -28.05 9.24 -0.76
C ILE A 168 -27.80 7.77 -1.04
N THR A 169 -28.57 7.21 -1.96
CA THR A 169 -28.36 5.85 -2.49
C THR A 169 -27.69 5.94 -3.85
N VAL A 170 -26.60 5.22 -4.00
CA VAL A 170 -25.72 5.20 -5.19
C VAL A 170 -25.06 3.83 -5.33
N LEU A 171 -24.26 3.61 -6.38
CA LEU A 171 -23.41 2.43 -6.56
C LEU A 171 -24.17 1.09 -6.52
N GLY A 172 -25.43 1.09 -6.92
CA GLY A 172 -26.27 -0.13 -6.92
C GLY A 172 -26.86 -0.44 -5.54
N GLY A 173 -27.31 0.59 -4.83
CA GLY A 173 -27.97 0.46 -3.54
C GLY A 173 -27.13 0.79 -2.31
N LYS A 174 -25.91 1.29 -2.48
CA LYS A 174 -25.08 1.75 -1.36
C LYS A 174 -25.58 3.08 -0.81
N GLU A 175 -25.86 3.13 0.49
CA GLU A 175 -26.19 4.38 1.17
C GLU A 175 -24.90 5.09 1.64
N LEU A 176 -24.79 6.38 1.34
CA LEU A 176 -23.72 7.27 1.80
C LEU A 176 -24.31 8.44 2.59
N ASN A 177 -23.64 8.80 3.69
CA ASN A 177 -24.02 9.97 4.48
C ASN A 177 -23.66 11.26 3.74
N VAL A 178 -24.53 12.27 3.87
CA VAL A 178 -24.40 13.57 3.24
C VAL A 178 -24.04 14.61 4.28
N LEU A 179 -22.94 15.32 4.04
CA LEU A 179 -22.57 16.48 4.86
C LEU A 179 -23.43 17.71 4.50
N PRO A 180 -23.63 18.65 5.41
CA PRO A 180 -24.37 19.90 5.15
C PRO A 180 -23.84 20.65 3.93
N THR A 181 -22.53 20.60 3.66
CA THR A 181 -21.88 21.23 2.50
C THR A 181 -22.35 20.68 1.15
N ALA A 182 -22.83 19.43 1.11
CA ALA A 182 -23.29 18.80 -0.13
C ALA A 182 -24.78 19.04 -0.44
N VAL A 183 -25.56 19.48 0.55
CA VAL A 183 -27.04 19.57 0.43
C VAL A 183 -27.45 20.45 -0.73
N ASP A 184 -26.86 21.66 -0.88
CA ASP A 184 -27.20 22.58 -1.95
C ASP A 184 -26.94 22.01 -3.34
N SER A 185 -25.76 21.40 -3.56
CA SER A 185 -25.42 20.79 -4.84
C SER A 185 -26.32 19.58 -5.17
N LEU A 186 -26.53 18.68 -4.20
CA LEU A 186 -27.40 17.52 -4.38
C LEU A 186 -28.87 17.89 -4.63
N SER A 187 -29.38 18.92 -3.96
CA SER A 187 -30.76 19.41 -4.16
C SER A 187 -31.00 19.90 -5.58
N LYS A 188 -29.99 20.49 -6.22
CA LYS A 188 -30.04 20.97 -7.61
C LYS A 188 -29.93 19.81 -8.61
N LEU A 189 -29.11 18.82 -8.32
CA LEU A 189 -28.85 17.70 -9.22
C LEU A 189 -29.98 16.67 -9.24
N LYS A 190 -30.59 16.38 -8.10
CA LYS A 190 -31.75 15.47 -7.88
C LYS A 190 -31.54 14.03 -8.30
N PRO A 191 -32.25 13.07 -7.70
CA PRO A 191 -32.23 11.66 -8.13
C PRO A 191 -32.62 11.49 -9.61
N GLY A 192 -32.07 10.43 -10.21
CA GLY A 192 -32.31 10.09 -11.63
C GLY A 192 -31.22 10.59 -12.58
N LYS A 193 -30.14 11.22 -12.07
CA LYS A 193 -29.05 11.76 -12.89
C LYS A 193 -27.72 11.12 -12.61
N GLN A 194 -26.83 11.18 -13.60
CA GLN A 194 -25.42 10.89 -13.46
C GLN A 194 -24.73 12.10 -12.84
N ILE A 195 -24.02 11.89 -11.73
CA ILE A 195 -23.32 12.95 -10.99
C ILE A 195 -21.92 12.50 -10.59
N VAL A 196 -21.09 13.42 -10.13
CA VAL A 196 -19.80 13.13 -9.52
C VAL A 196 -19.83 13.54 -8.05
N LEU A 197 -19.60 12.59 -7.16
CA LEU A 197 -19.50 12.83 -5.73
C LEU A 197 -18.09 13.23 -5.35
N LEU A 198 -17.97 14.21 -4.46
CA LEU A 198 -16.74 14.62 -3.80
C LEU A 198 -16.77 14.03 -2.39
N LEU A 199 -15.85 13.10 -2.09
CA LEU A 199 -15.86 12.33 -0.86
C LEU A 199 -14.83 12.81 0.15
N THR A 200 -15.20 12.83 1.41
CA THR A 200 -14.26 12.95 2.54
C THR A 200 -13.38 11.70 2.66
N ALA A 201 -12.33 11.75 3.45
CA ALA A 201 -11.45 10.59 3.67
C ALA A 201 -12.17 9.39 4.31
N ASP A 202 -13.26 9.61 5.04
CA ASP A 202 -14.10 8.56 5.63
C ASP A 202 -15.33 8.20 4.77
N GLY A 203 -15.39 8.73 3.54
CA GLY A 203 -16.37 8.34 2.53
C GLY A 203 -17.73 9.01 2.64
N GLN A 204 -17.84 10.14 3.34
CA GLN A 204 -19.05 10.93 3.37
C GLN A 204 -19.10 11.85 2.14
N VAL A 205 -20.29 12.21 1.73
CA VAL A 205 -20.49 13.10 0.60
C VAL A 205 -20.39 14.55 1.06
N ALA A 206 -19.33 15.24 0.66
CA ALA A 206 -19.08 16.63 0.97
C ALA A 206 -19.60 17.58 -0.12
N GLY A 207 -19.79 17.10 -1.33
CA GLY A 207 -20.31 17.85 -2.47
C GLY A 207 -20.64 16.95 -3.64
N ALA A 208 -21.32 17.52 -4.63
CA ALA A 208 -21.64 16.84 -5.86
C ALA A 208 -21.54 17.82 -7.04
N GLU A 209 -21.11 17.29 -8.19
CA GLU A 209 -20.96 18.00 -9.44
C GLU A 209 -21.77 17.30 -10.55
N ASP A 210 -22.18 18.06 -11.56
CA ASP A 210 -22.79 17.47 -12.76
C ASP A 210 -21.75 16.61 -13.50
N ALA A 211 -22.16 15.44 -13.99
CA ALA A 211 -21.29 14.53 -14.72
C ALA A 211 -20.66 15.14 -15.99
N ASN A 212 -21.28 16.18 -16.55
CA ASN A 212 -20.76 16.93 -17.70
C ASN A 212 -19.64 17.91 -17.32
N ASN A 213 -19.42 18.15 -16.02
CA ASN A 213 -18.30 18.95 -15.55
C ASN A 213 -16.99 18.17 -15.65
N THR A 214 -16.28 18.30 -16.77
CA THR A 214 -15.04 17.59 -17.04
C THR A 214 -13.92 17.89 -16.02
N GLY A 215 -13.96 19.07 -15.37
CA GLY A 215 -13.01 19.42 -14.32
C GLY A 215 -13.19 18.62 -13.03
N ALA A 216 -14.40 18.12 -12.78
CA ALA A 216 -14.72 17.32 -11.61
C ALA A 216 -14.71 15.79 -11.91
N ARG A 217 -14.19 15.37 -13.04
CA ARG A 217 -14.21 13.97 -13.48
C ARG A 217 -13.80 12.99 -12.36
N GLY A 218 -14.54 11.88 -12.24
CA GLY A 218 -14.27 10.84 -11.28
C GLY A 218 -12.88 10.21 -11.48
N ASN A 219 -12.21 9.96 -10.38
CA ASN A 219 -10.88 9.32 -10.33
C ASN A 219 -10.88 8.07 -9.43
N ALA A 220 -12.05 7.59 -9.04
CA ALA A 220 -12.23 6.52 -8.09
C ALA A 220 -11.62 5.21 -8.58
N MET A 221 -10.88 4.57 -7.70
CA MET A 221 -10.36 3.22 -7.90
C MET A 221 -10.57 2.39 -6.64
N ALA A 222 -10.63 1.07 -6.83
CA ALA A 222 -10.75 0.13 -5.74
C ALA A 222 -9.75 -1.03 -5.90
N VAL A 223 -9.40 -1.64 -4.79
CA VAL A 223 -8.76 -2.95 -4.74
C VAL A 223 -9.83 -3.97 -4.36
N VAL A 224 -9.91 -5.05 -5.12
CA VAL A 224 -10.86 -6.13 -4.81
C VAL A 224 -10.16 -7.17 -3.95
N SER A 225 -10.72 -7.45 -2.78
CA SER A 225 -10.15 -8.41 -1.83
C SER A 225 -10.15 -9.84 -2.39
N GLU A 226 -9.41 -10.77 -1.77
CA GLU A 226 -9.46 -12.20 -2.08
C GLU A 226 -10.88 -12.78 -2.02
N LYS A 227 -11.74 -12.19 -1.20
CA LYS A 227 -13.15 -12.59 -1.01
C LYS A 227 -14.11 -11.90 -1.98
N GLY A 228 -13.59 -11.01 -2.83
CA GLY A 228 -14.39 -10.25 -3.76
C GLY A 228 -14.95 -8.93 -3.21
N ASP A 229 -14.59 -8.49 -1.99
CA ASP A 229 -15.02 -7.19 -1.48
C ASP A 229 -14.37 -6.06 -2.27
N VAL A 230 -15.16 -5.16 -2.82
CA VAL A 230 -14.70 -3.99 -3.57
C VAL A 230 -14.35 -2.88 -2.58
N GLN A 231 -13.08 -2.63 -2.38
CA GLN A 231 -12.53 -1.67 -1.41
C GLN A 231 -12.09 -0.40 -2.14
N LEU A 232 -12.97 0.60 -2.16
CA LEU A 232 -12.67 1.93 -2.73
C LEU A 232 -11.53 2.58 -1.95
N VAL A 233 -10.51 3.03 -2.67
CA VAL A 233 -9.40 3.83 -2.10
C VAL A 233 -9.88 5.28 -1.98
N CYS A 234 -10.10 5.74 -0.76
CA CYS A 234 -10.66 7.04 -0.47
C CYS A 234 -9.82 7.77 0.59
N GLY A 235 -9.22 8.90 0.23
CA GLY A 235 -8.47 9.73 1.18
C GLY A 235 -7.31 9.01 1.90
N GLY A 236 -6.76 7.95 1.32
CA GLY A 236 -5.77 7.07 1.97
C GLY A 236 -6.41 5.95 2.81
N ALA A 237 -7.74 5.83 2.84
CA ALA A 237 -8.50 4.77 3.49
C ALA A 237 -9.15 3.83 2.47
N LEU A 238 -9.68 2.70 2.95
CA LEU A 238 -10.48 1.77 2.14
C LEU A 238 -11.93 1.75 2.62
N LEU A 239 -12.85 1.88 1.67
CA LEU A 239 -14.28 1.80 1.93
C LEU A 239 -14.88 0.62 1.16
N ASN A 240 -15.54 -0.29 1.84
CA ASN A 240 -16.28 -1.35 1.17
C ASN A 240 -17.52 -0.76 0.49
N ILE A 241 -17.61 -0.89 -0.84
CA ILE A 241 -18.71 -0.39 -1.66
C ILE A 241 -19.55 -1.50 -2.31
N GLY A 242 -19.20 -2.76 -2.10
CA GLY A 242 -19.91 -3.90 -2.69
C GLY A 242 -19.02 -5.11 -2.83
N THR A 243 -19.47 -6.07 -3.67
CA THR A 243 -18.73 -7.31 -3.95
C THR A 243 -18.67 -7.59 -5.46
N ALA A 244 -17.53 -8.12 -5.92
CA ALA A 244 -17.29 -8.50 -7.32
C ALA A 244 -16.18 -9.56 -7.37
N SER A 245 -16.54 -10.81 -7.13
CA SER A 245 -15.58 -11.94 -7.00
C SER A 245 -14.77 -12.19 -8.27
N GLU A 246 -15.30 -11.84 -9.43
CA GLU A 246 -14.61 -11.97 -10.73
C GLU A 246 -13.39 -11.04 -10.86
N TYR A 247 -13.28 -10.03 -10.01
CA TYR A 247 -12.13 -9.12 -9.94
C TYR A 247 -11.23 -9.37 -8.74
N ALA A 248 -11.41 -10.49 -8.02
CA ALA A 248 -10.61 -10.78 -6.82
C ALA A 248 -9.10 -10.62 -7.09
N GLY A 249 -8.41 -9.92 -6.19
CA GLY A 249 -6.98 -9.62 -6.28
C GLY A 249 -6.60 -8.53 -7.28
N GLN A 250 -7.56 -7.86 -7.90
CA GLN A 250 -7.31 -6.86 -8.96
C GLN A 250 -7.57 -5.43 -8.49
N VAL A 251 -6.95 -4.49 -9.21
CA VAL A 251 -7.30 -3.07 -9.12
C VAL A 251 -8.28 -2.73 -10.22
N VAL A 252 -9.29 -1.96 -9.86
CA VAL A 252 -10.36 -1.57 -10.77
C VAL A 252 -10.64 -0.07 -10.67
N SER A 253 -10.99 0.57 -11.78
CA SER A 253 -11.66 1.86 -11.75
C SER A 253 -13.12 1.66 -11.36
N VAL A 254 -13.65 2.60 -10.60
CA VAL A 254 -15.00 2.52 -10.04
C VAL A 254 -15.87 3.65 -10.57
N TYR A 255 -17.00 3.27 -11.12
CA TYR A 255 -18.10 4.20 -11.40
C TYR A 255 -19.44 3.46 -11.31
N ALA A 256 -20.55 4.16 -11.30
CA ALA A 256 -21.85 3.53 -11.41
C ALA A 256 -22.69 4.28 -12.45
N ASP A 257 -23.46 3.51 -13.20
CA ASP A 257 -24.48 4.02 -14.08
C ASP A 257 -25.88 3.57 -13.63
N LYS A 258 -26.90 3.81 -14.43
CA LYS A 258 -28.29 3.41 -14.15
C LYS A 258 -28.45 1.91 -13.92
N SER A 259 -27.52 1.08 -14.40
CA SER A 259 -27.56 -0.38 -14.21
C SER A 259 -26.75 -0.86 -13.01
N GLY A 260 -26.22 0.07 -12.17
CA GLY A 260 -25.50 -0.22 -10.93
C GLY A 260 -24.00 -0.01 -11.04
N LEU A 261 -23.26 -0.63 -10.11
CA LEU A 261 -21.82 -0.55 -10.01
C LEU A 261 -21.11 -1.12 -11.25
N LYS A 262 -20.14 -0.38 -11.75
CA LYS A 262 -19.28 -0.74 -12.89
C LYS A 262 -17.83 -0.72 -12.48
N LEU A 263 -17.13 -1.78 -12.84
CA LEU A 263 -15.72 -1.97 -12.54
C LEU A 263 -14.97 -2.27 -13.84
N ASN A 264 -13.86 -1.58 -14.05
CA ASN A 264 -12.95 -1.90 -15.15
C ASN A 264 -11.56 -2.16 -14.59
N LYS A 265 -10.96 -3.29 -14.96
CA LYS A 265 -9.60 -3.64 -14.56
C LYS A 265 -8.60 -2.55 -14.97
N ILE A 266 -7.73 -2.19 -14.03
CA ILE A 266 -6.59 -1.32 -14.27
C ILE A 266 -5.31 -2.14 -14.08
N SER A 267 -4.28 -1.84 -14.85
CA SER A 267 -2.96 -2.46 -14.74
C SER A 267 -1.89 -1.46 -15.13
N GLY A 268 -0.64 -1.74 -14.77
CA GLY A 268 0.52 -0.91 -15.11
C GLY A 268 0.83 0.15 -14.06
N GLY A 269 1.14 1.37 -14.50
CA GLY A 269 1.58 2.47 -13.63
C GLY A 269 3.10 2.51 -13.47
N VAL A 270 3.61 2.60 -12.23
CA VAL A 270 5.06 2.67 -11.96
C VAL A 270 5.68 1.29 -12.18
N GLY A 271 6.65 1.22 -13.09
CA GLY A 271 7.42 0.01 -13.37
C GLY A 271 8.70 -0.10 -12.53
N GLY A 272 9.33 -1.27 -12.56
CA GLY A 272 10.57 -1.58 -11.86
C GLY A 272 10.38 -2.48 -10.65
N ASP A 273 11.49 -2.92 -10.05
CA ASP A 273 11.48 -3.77 -8.87
C ASP A 273 11.09 -2.97 -7.60
N LEU A 274 10.35 -3.60 -6.71
CA LEU A 274 10.08 -3.08 -5.38
C LEU A 274 11.21 -3.51 -4.45
N LEU A 275 11.88 -2.55 -3.84
CA LEU A 275 12.97 -2.77 -2.87
C LEU A 275 12.53 -2.35 -1.48
N PRO A 276 11.98 -3.27 -0.67
CA PRO A 276 11.43 -2.96 0.64
C PRO A 276 12.43 -2.31 1.60
N LYS A 277 13.67 -2.82 1.61
CA LYS A 277 14.76 -2.29 2.47
C LYS A 277 15.13 -0.84 2.14
N GLU A 278 15.04 -0.47 0.87
CA GLU A 278 15.35 0.88 0.39
C GLU A 278 14.14 1.81 0.42
N GLY A 279 12.94 1.25 0.57
CA GLY A 279 11.69 2.00 0.49
C GLY A 279 11.45 2.58 -0.91
N THR A 280 11.77 1.81 -1.98
CA THR A 280 11.64 2.28 -3.35
C THR A 280 10.95 1.28 -4.26
N LEU A 281 10.30 1.77 -5.33
CA LEU A 281 9.80 1.00 -6.44
C LEU A 281 10.24 1.66 -7.75
N GLY A 282 11.01 0.93 -8.56
CA GLY A 282 11.54 1.47 -9.81
C GLY A 282 12.35 2.76 -9.62
N GLY A 283 13.08 2.87 -8.52
CA GLY A 283 13.85 4.06 -8.14
C GLY A 283 13.01 5.21 -7.56
N ARG A 284 11.68 5.09 -7.49
CA ARG A 284 10.81 6.09 -6.86
C ARG A 284 10.62 5.76 -5.39
N LYS A 285 10.69 6.78 -4.54
CA LYS A 285 10.45 6.64 -3.10
C LYS A 285 9.01 6.19 -2.83
N LEU A 286 8.82 5.28 -1.88
CA LEU A 286 7.50 4.94 -1.37
C LEU A 286 6.98 6.09 -0.48
N ALA A 287 5.69 6.34 -0.53
CA ALA A 287 5.03 7.22 0.43
C ALA A 287 5.03 6.55 1.82
N ASP A 288 5.06 7.35 2.87
CA ASP A 288 5.09 6.83 4.24
C ASP A 288 3.83 5.99 4.58
N ASN A 289 2.72 6.29 3.89
CA ASN A 289 1.44 5.59 4.02
C ASN A 289 1.14 4.69 2.81
N VAL A 290 2.16 4.20 2.06
CA VAL A 290 1.92 3.35 0.90
C VAL A 290 1.03 2.17 1.26
N MET A 291 -0.03 1.96 0.48
CA MET A 291 -0.91 0.79 0.61
C MET A 291 -0.37 -0.33 -0.27
N LEU A 292 -0.14 -1.49 0.31
CA LEU A 292 0.42 -2.64 -0.37
C LEU A 292 -0.56 -3.81 -0.29
N PHE A 293 -0.86 -4.39 -1.45
CA PHE A 293 -1.77 -5.53 -1.57
C PHE A 293 -1.09 -6.70 -2.29
N ASP A 294 -1.37 -7.91 -1.83
CA ASP A 294 -0.98 -9.13 -2.51
C ASP A 294 -2.19 -10.04 -2.71
N GLY A 295 -2.57 -10.29 -3.95
CA GLY A 295 -3.74 -11.08 -4.30
C GLY A 295 -5.06 -10.52 -3.72
N GLY A 296 -5.12 -9.21 -3.47
CA GLY A 296 -6.27 -8.54 -2.83
C GLY A 296 -6.24 -8.52 -1.30
N ARG A 297 -5.23 -9.13 -0.67
CA ARG A 297 -4.97 -9.00 0.77
C ARG A 297 -4.02 -7.84 1.00
N GLN A 298 -4.37 -6.95 1.90
CA GLN A 298 -3.45 -5.91 2.32
C GLN A 298 -2.37 -6.51 3.22
N ILE A 299 -1.12 -6.13 2.95
CA ILE A 299 0.08 -6.66 3.61
C ILE A 299 1.00 -5.51 4.07
N ALA A 300 1.91 -5.82 4.98
CA ALA A 300 2.97 -4.91 5.39
C ALA A 300 4.20 -5.05 4.48
N LEU A 301 4.95 -3.95 4.32
CA LEU A 301 6.23 -3.97 3.61
C LEU A 301 7.22 -4.95 4.26
N SER A 302 7.15 -5.10 5.59
CA SER A 302 7.94 -6.05 6.37
C SER A 302 7.58 -7.52 6.14
N GLU A 303 6.41 -7.80 5.56
CA GLU A 303 6.01 -9.17 5.16
C GLU A 303 6.68 -9.62 3.86
N LEU A 304 7.23 -8.67 3.08
CA LEU A 304 7.92 -8.96 1.84
C LEU A 304 9.38 -9.38 2.08
N SER A 305 9.95 -10.09 1.11
CA SER A 305 11.37 -10.36 1.08
C SER A 305 12.17 -9.06 1.05
N GLN A 306 13.17 -8.96 1.90
CA GLN A 306 14.04 -7.80 1.96
C GLN A 306 15.00 -7.72 0.76
N THR A 307 15.12 -8.78 -0.01
CA THR A 307 15.89 -8.81 -1.28
C THR A 307 15.13 -8.17 -2.44
N GLY A 308 13.83 -7.89 -2.27
CA GLY A 308 13.00 -7.20 -3.25
C GLY A 308 11.94 -8.10 -3.90
N VAL A 309 10.99 -7.44 -4.56
CA VAL A 309 9.95 -8.07 -5.37
C VAL A 309 10.14 -7.65 -6.82
N ASN A 310 10.26 -8.65 -7.70
CA ASN A 310 10.47 -8.43 -9.12
C ASN A 310 9.29 -7.68 -9.77
N SER A 311 9.59 -6.82 -10.72
CA SER A 311 8.60 -6.01 -11.48
C SER A 311 7.50 -6.85 -12.12
N GLY A 312 7.78 -8.07 -12.55
CA GLY A 312 6.78 -9.01 -13.10
C GLY A 312 5.70 -9.45 -12.10
N ARG A 313 5.91 -9.20 -10.79
CA ARG A 313 4.94 -9.47 -9.72
C ARG A 313 4.09 -8.25 -9.37
N ILE A 314 4.36 -7.11 -9.97
CA ILE A 314 3.61 -5.88 -9.72
C ILE A 314 2.55 -5.73 -10.80
N SER A 315 1.30 -5.94 -10.42
CA SER A 315 0.18 -5.79 -11.36
C SER A 315 -0.24 -4.34 -11.55
N TYR A 316 -0.06 -3.51 -10.52
CA TYR A 316 -0.36 -2.09 -10.56
C TYR A 316 0.44 -1.32 -9.51
N ALA A 317 0.88 -0.12 -9.85
CA ALA A 317 1.39 0.83 -8.87
C ALA A 317 1.05 2.26 -9.27
N ARG A 318 0.79 3.11 -8.26
CA ARG A 318 0.38 4.50 -8.44
C ARG A 318 1.29 5.41 -7.63
N THR A 319 1.49 6.63 -8.12
CA THR A 319 2.10 7.72 -7.36
C THR A 319 1.04 8.67 -6.82
N ASN A 320 1.31 9.24 -5.66
CA ASN A 320 0.56 10.35 -5.10
C ASN A 320 0.91 11.70 -5.78
N TRP A 321 0.31 12.76 -5.29
CA TRP A 321 0.54 14.14 -5.77
C TRP A 321 2.01 14.61 -5.61
N ALA A 322 2.77 14.03 -4.67
CA ALA A 322 4.20 14.31 -4.45
C ALA A 322 5.14 13.43 -5.30
N GLY A 323 4.60 12.59 -6.19
CA GLY A 323 5.37 11.68 -7.03
C GLY A 323 5.93 10.45 -6.31
N GLN A 324 5.56 10.24 -5.05
CA GLN A 324 5.90 9.05 -4.27
C GLN A 324 4.90 7.93 -4.57
N VAL A 325 5.33 6.68 -4.52
CA VAL A 325 4.44 5.53 -4.71
C VAL A 325 3.57 5.34 -3.48
N ASP A 326 2.25 5.46 -3.63
CA ASP A 326 1.26 5.41 -2.54
C ASP A 326 0.35 4.18 -2.57
N LEU A 327 0.34 3.44 -3.69
CA LEU A 327 -0.42 2.20 -3.84
C LEU A 327 0.38 1.21 -4.68
N ILE A 328 0.51 -0.02 -4.20
CA ILE A 328 1.14 -1.13 -4.91
C ILE A 328 0.23 -2.34 -4.80
N VAL A 329 -0.02 -3.00 -5.92
CA VAL A 329 -0.76 -4.27 -5.95
C VAL A 329 0.10 -5.32 -6.61
N LEU A 330 0.38 -6.35 -5.83
CA LEU A 330 1.19 -7.50 -6.22
C LEU A 330 0.29 -8.64 -6.70
N ASN A 331 0.84 -9.43 -7.58
CA ASN A 331 0.26 -10.68 -8.05
C ASN A 331 1.07 -11.84 -7.46
N ASN A 332 0.59 -12.40 -6.36
CA ASN A 332 1.26 -13.44 -5.58
C ASN A 332 2.67 -13.02 -5.10
N GLY A 333 2.83 -11.81 -4.58
CA GLY A 333 4.09 -11.28 -4.08
C GLY A 333 4.63 -12.09 -2.89
N LEU A 334 3.78 -12.38 -1.89
CA LEU A 334 4.13 -13.22 -0.74
C LEU A 334 4.30 -14.71 -1.10
N ALA A 335 3.56 -15.19 -2.11
CA ALA A 335 3.68 -16.54 -2.61
C ALA A 335 4.74 -16.68 -3.69
N GLY A 336 5.28 -15.57 -4.16
CA GLY A 336 6.11 -15.48 -5.32
C GLY A 336 7.28 -14.52 -5.19
N ASP A 337 7.59 -14.06 -3.99
CA ASP A 337 8.84 -13.35 -3.76
C ASP A 337 9.99 -14.20 -4.25
N MET A 338 10.63 -13.72 -5.32
CA MET A 338 11.82 -14.39 -5.82
C MET A 338 12.96 -14.06 -4.89
N ILE A 339 13.35 -15.04 -4.09
CA ILE A 339 14.62 -15.02 -3.37
C ILE A 339 15.71 -15.51 -4.31
N PHE A 340 16.85 -14.89 -4.22
CA PHE A 340 18.04 -15.25 -4.96
C PHE A 340 19.13 -15.64 -3.95
N GLY A 341 19.76 -16.78 -4.16
CA GLY A 341 20.77 -17.22 -3.22
C GLY A 341 21.50 -18.47 -3.67
N ARG A 342 22.38 -18.95 -2.81
CA ARG A 342 23.18 -20.14 -3.03
C ARG A 342 22.49 -21.35 -2.42
N ALA A 343 22.27 -22.39 -3.21
CA ALA A 343 21.64 -23.64 -2.75
C ALA A 343 22.61 -24.50 -1.96
N ILE A 344 22.11 -25.06 -0.86
CA ILE A 344 22.74 -26.16 -0.10
C ILE A 344 21.73 -27.31 -0.13
N VAL A 345 22.15 -28.45 -0.60
CA VAL A 345 21.33 -29.66 -0.70
C VAL A 345 21.76 -30.66 0.36
N ASP A 346 20.79 -31.11 1.14
CA ASP A 346 20.95 -32.18 2.11
C ASP A 346 19.97 -33.30 1.76
N SER A 347 20.50 -34.48 1.42
CA SER A 347 19.72 -35.64 1.00
C SER A 347 20.03 -36.85 1.90
N LYS A 348 18.96 -37.56 2.27
CA LYS A 348 19.05 -38.82 2.97
C LYS A 348 18.71 -39.95 2.01
N TYR A 349 19.42 -41.05 2.17
CA TYR A 349 19.26 -42.26 1.35
C TYR A 349 18.90 -43.45 2.22
N ASP A 350 18.03 -44.30 1.71
CA ASP A 350 17.75 -45.60 2.30
C ASP A 350 19.01 -46.50 2.16
N PRO A 351 19.56 -46.97 3.28
CA PRO A 351 20.81 -47.74 3.24
C PRO A 351 20.68 -49.09 2.54
N THR A 352 19.46 -49.61 2.39
CA THR A 352 19.21 -50.93 1.79
C THR A 352 19.00 -50.81 0.29
N THR A 353 18.29 -49.79 -0.15
CA THR A 353 17.87 -49.62 -1.56
C THR A 353 18.68 -48.59 -2.31
N GLY A 354 19.45 -47.76 -1.61
CA GLY A 354 20.20 -46.63 -2.17
C GLY A 354 19.30 -45.50 -2.73
N LYS A 355 18.01 -45.57 -2.51
CA LYS A 355 17.07 -44.54 -2.99
C LYS A 355 17.05 -43.35 -2.05
N GLU A 356 16.94 -42.14 -2.64
CA GLU A 356 16.75 -40.91 -1.89
C GLU A 356 15.37 -40.94 -1.20
N THR A 357 15.35 -40.79 0.12
CA THR A 357 14.18 -40.87 0.97
C THR A 357 13.74 -39.49 1.45
N ASP A 358 14.67 -38.53 1.51
CA ASP A 358 14.41 -37.18 2.00
C ASP A 358 15.40 -36.22 1.33
N ARG A 359 14.89 -35.07 0.90
CA ARG A 359 15.72 -34.06 0.27
C ARG A 359 15.27 -32.67 0.75
N LYS A 360 16.26 -31.93 1.29
CA LYS A 360 16.11 -30.55 1.71
C LYS A 360 16.96 -29.65 0.85
N ILE A 361 16.39 -28.54 0.41
CA ILE A 361 17.11 -27.48 -0.27
C ILE A 361 17.06 -26.25 0.64
N THR A 362 18.23 -25.78 1.06
CA THR A 362 18.36 -24.52 1.80
C THR A 362 18.96 -23.49 0.87
N ILE A 363 18.26 -22.35 0.69
CA ILE A 363 18.75 -21.21 -0.05
C ILE A 363 19.32 -20.22 0.96
N VAL A 364 20.59 -19.85 0.80
CA VAL A 364 21.31 -18.88 1.64
C VAL A 364 21.45 -17.57 0.86
N CYS A 365 20.89 -16.50 1.39
CA CYS A 365 20.92 -15.16 0.80
C CYS A 365 22.05 -14.31 1.42
N SER A 366 22.36 -13.17 0.80
CA SER A 366 23.44 -12.27 1.25
C SER A 366 23.20 -11.61 2.61
N ASP A 367 21.96 -11.49 3.03
CA ASP A 367 21.54 -11.00 4.35
C ASP A 367 21.64 -12.05 5.45
N THR A 368 22.21 -13.23 5.14
CA THR A 368 22.31 -14.43 5.99
C THR A 368 20.98 -15.15 6.24
N GLU A 369 19.88 -14.70 5.65
CA GLU A 369 18.61 -15.43 5.71
C GLU A 369 18.73 -16.81 5.02
N LYS A 370 18.08 -17.80 5.60
CA LYS A 370 18.08 -19.18 5.14
C LYS A 370 16.66 -19.70 5.00
N TYR A 371 16.34 -20.14 3.81
CA TYR A 371 15.04 -20.73 3.51
C TYR A 371 15.21 -22.22 3.21
N THR A 372 14.73 -23.07 4.12
CA THR A 372 14.81 -24.53 3.98
C THR A 372 13.47 -25.10 3.57
N VAL A 373 13.46 -25.82 2.45
CA VAL A 373 12.26 -26.43 1.87
C VAL A 373 12.52 -27.90 1.57
N TYR A 374 11.57 -28.76 1.90
CA TYR A 374 11.55 -30.13 1.42
C TYR A 374 11.10 -30.15 -0.04
N SER A 375 11.97 -30.61 -0.94
CA SER A 375 11.69 -30.51 -2.38
C SER A 375 12.48 -31.52 -3.19
N GLY A 376 11.80 -32.12 -4.17
CA GLY A 376 12.40 -32.98 -5.18
C GLY A 376 13.08 -32.25 -6.34
N ASN A 377 13.17 -30.90 -6.31
CA ASN A 377 13.80 -30.13 -7.38
C ASN A 377 15.26 -30.50 -7.57
N SER A 378 15.67 -30.70 -8.82
CA SER A 378 17.05 -31.03 -9.16
C SER A 378 17.92 -29.78 -9.12
N VAL A 379 18.86 -29.73 -8.18
CA VAL A 379 19.86 -28.69 -8.03
C VAL A 379 21.06 -29.24 -7.28
N SER A 380 22.24 -28.74 -7.57
CA SER A 380 23.48 -29.11 -6.84
C SER A 380 23.78 -28.08 -5.75
N THR A 381 24.39 -28.55 -4.66
CA THR A 381 24.99 -27.65 -3.65
C THR A 381 25.96 -26.69 -4.32
N GLY A 382 25.86 -25.41 -4.00
CA GLY A 382 26.68 -24.36 -4.58
C GLY A 382 26.04 -23.63 -5.78
N ALA A 383 25.00 -24.19 -6.39
CA ALA A 383 24.32 -23.54 -7.48
C ALA A 383 23.59 -22.26 -7.00
N PHE A 384 23.62 -21.21 -7.81
CA PHE A 384 22.80 -20.04 -7.58
C PHE A 384 21.43 -20.22 -8.20
N VAL A 385 20.41 -19.97 -7.40
CA VAL A 385 19.01 -20.25 -7.71
C VAL A 385 18.12 -19.03 -7.46
N ALA A 386 17.03 -19.00 -8.20
CA ALA A 386 15.89 -18.13 -7.99
C ALA A 386 14.72 -18.99 -7.52
N ALA A 387 14.07 -18.62 -6.43
CA ALA A 387 12.93 -19.36 -5.91
C ALA A 387 11.86 -18.45 -5.33
N SER A 388 10.62 -18.84 -5.52
CA SER A 388 9.48 -18.27 -4.81
C SER A 388 9.06 -19.22 -3.70
N ILE A 389 8.78 -18.66 -2.52
CA ILE A 389 8.47 -19.45 -1.32
C ILE A 389 7.10 -19.05 -0.77
N LYS A 390 6.34 -20.03 -0.36
CA LYS A 390 5.05 -19.86 0.32
C LYS A 390 5.06 -20.61 1.66
N LYS A 391 4.45 -20.05 2.69
CA LYS A 391 4.07 -20.82 3.88
C LYS A 391 2.83 -21.65 3.59
N SER A 392 2.89 -22.95 3.84
CA SER A 392 1.72 -23.82 3.83
C SER A 392 0.81 -23.52 5.02
N VAL A 393 -0.40 -24.06 4.99
CA VAL A 393 -1.38 -23.96 6.10
C VAL A 393 -0.77 -24.48 7.42
N ASN A 394 0.14 -25.42 7.36
CA ASN A 394 0.85 -26.00 8.52
C ASN A 394 2.11 -25.21 8.92
N GLY A 395 2.36 -24.06 8.31
CA GLY A 395 3.51 -23.20 8.61
C GLY A 395 4.83 -23.62 7.93
N ASN A 396 4.88 -24.74 7.22
CA ASN A 396 6.06 -25.18 6.49
C ASN A 396 6.28 -24.37 5.23
N LEU A 397 7.53 -24.11 4.89
CA LEU A 397 7.90 -23.48 3.62
C LEU A 397 7.79 -24.47 2.46
N MET A 398 7.32 -23.99 1.31
CA MET A 398 7.29 -24.74 0.07
C MET A 398 7.64 -23.82 -1.11
N PHE A 399 8.33 -24.36 -2.12
CA PHE A 399 8.55 -23.63 -3.36
C PHE A 399 7.26 -23.55 -4.17
N THR A 400 6.92 -22.34 -4.61
CA THR A 400 5.89 -22.11 -5.63
C THR A 400 6.50 -21.95 -7.01
N SER A 401 7.78 -21.55 -7.07
CA SER A 401 8.62 -21.52 -8.25
C SER A 401 10.06 -21.82 -7.85
N PHE A 402 10.82 -22.48 -8.73
CA PHE A 402 12.22 -22.77 -8.51
C PHE A 402 12.93 -22.87 -9.86
N ALA A 403 14.02 -22.12 -10.03
CA ALA A 403 14.83 -22.14 -11.23
C ALA A 403 16.32 -21.94 -10.92
N THR A 404 17.19 -22.52 -11.71
CA THR A 404 18.60 -22.12 -11.77
C THR A 404 18.73 -20.85 -12.60
N MET A 405 19.62 -19.95 -12.20
CA MET A 405 19.84 -18.69 -12.90
C MET A 405 20.77 -18.89 -14.12
N SER A 406 20.58 -18.08 -15.15
CA SER A 406 21.46 -18.04 -16.31
C SER A 406 22.81 -17.45 -15.92
N LYS A 407 23.91 -18.13 -16.25
CA LYS A 407 25.27 -17.69 -15.93
C LYS A 407 25.87 -16.95 -17.13
N LEU A 408 26.37 -15.75 -16.92
CA LEU A 408 27.28 -15.02 -17.82
C LEU A 408 28.69 -15.17 -17.26
N SER A 409 29.55 -15.88 -17.95
CA SER A 409 30.88 -16.22 -17.45
C SER A 409 31.93 -15.23 -17.92
N ASN A 410 32.93 -14.98 -17.06
CA ASN A 410 34.12 -14.18 -17.38
C ASN A 410 33.80 -12.74 -17.85
N VAL A 411 32.84 -12.09 -17.19
CA VAL A 411 32.50 -10.71 -17.49
C VAL A 411 33.61 -9.80 -16.98
N SER A 412 34.23 -9.03 -17.89
CA SER A 412 35.31 -8.11 -17.57
C SER A 412 34.83 -6.92 -16.72
N SER A 413 35.73 -6.42 -15.87
CA SER A 413 35.49 -5.17 -15.13
C SER A 413 35.20 -3.97 -16.05
N SER A 414 35.76 -3.95 -17.26
CA SER A 414 35.49 -2.91 -18.26
C SER A 414 34.10 -2.97 -18.89
N ALA A 415 33.36 -4.06 -18.70
CA ALA A 415 31.99 -4.20 -19.21
C ALA A 415 30.95 -3.45 -18.37
N TRP A 416 31.34 -2.99 -17.19
CA TRP A 416 30.42 -2.34 -16.26
C TRP A 416 30.15 -0.88 -16.63
N ILE A 417 28.88 -0.49 -16.58
CA ILE A 417 28.41 0.89 -16.73
C ILE A 417 28.06 1.40 -15.34
N GLY A 418 29.01 2.04 -14.67
CA GLY A 418 28.86 2.43 -13.27
C GLY A 418 28.59 1.24 -12.37
N LYS A 419 27.54 1.33 -11.53
CA LYS A 419 27.08 0.27 -10.62
C LYS A 419 25.71 -0.30 -11.02
N THR A 420 25.09 0.25 -12.07
CA THR A 420 23.68 0.00 -12.40
C THR A 420 23.45 -0.86 -13.63
N ALA A 421 24.50 -1.09 -14.42
CA ALA A 421 24.38 -1.91 -15.62
C ALA A 421 25.69 -2.57 -16.02
N VAL A 422 25.61 -3.61 -16.84
CA VAL A 422 26.75 -4.33 -17.40
C VAL A 422 26.46 -4.74 -18.85
N ASN A 423 27.44 -4.56 -19.74
CA ASN A 423 27.38 -5.02 -21.12
C ASN A 423 27.95 -6.42 -21.24
N PHE A 424 27.22 -7.33 -21.88
CA PHE A 424 27.72 -8.67 -22.20
C PHE A 424 27.17 -9.13 -23.56
N GLY A 425 28.07 -9.40 -24.48
CA GLY A 425 27.69 -9.61 -25.87
C GLY A 425 27.03 -8.36 -26.49
N SER A 426 25.87 -8.54 -27.09
CA SER A 426 25.05 -7.46 -27.66
C SER A 426 23.99 -6.91 -26.71
N ARG A 427 24.00 -7.31 -25.44
CA ARG A 427 22.98 -6.95 -24.45
C ARG A 427 23.56 -6.16 -23.29
N THR A 428 22.76 -5.21 -22.82
CA THR A 428 22.98 -4.54 -21.53
C THR A 428 22.04 -5.16 -20.49
N TYR A 429 22.61 -5.56 -19.38
CA TYR A 429 21.87 -6.13 -18.25
C TYR A 429 21.81 -5.11 -17.12
N GLU A 430 20.66 -4.95 -16.55
CA GLU A 430 20.46 -4.13 -15.35
C GLU A 430 21.13 -4.80 -14.15
N VAL A 431 21.74 -3.97 -13.29
CA VAL A 431 22.30 -4.37 -12.00
C VAL A 431 21.59 -3.55 -10.94
N PRO A 432 20.64 -4.15 -10.18
CA PRO A 432 19.91 -3.44 -9.16
C PRO A 432 20.80 -3.18 -7.93
N SER A 433 20.42 -2.22 -7.12
CA SER A 433 21.16 -1.85 -5.91
C SER A 433 21.21 -2.97 -4.86
N ASN A 434 20.25 -3.91 -4.91
CA ASN A 434 20.20 -5.10 -4.06
C ASN A 434 20.89 -6.34 -4.68
N VAL A 435 21.72 -6.17 -5.71
CA VAL A 435 22.50 -7.25 -6.26
C VAL A 435 23.36 -7.90 -5.17
N GLN A 436 23.33 -9.22 -5.11
CA GLN A 436 24.09 -9.97 -4.12
C GLN A 436 25.46 -10.33 -4.70
N CYS A 437 26.52 -10.17 -3.91
CA CYS A 437 27.86 -10.50 -4.37
C CYS A 437 28.47 -11.60 -3.47
N TYR A 438 29.02 -12.63 -4.09
CA TYR A 438 29.58 -13.79 -3.43
C TYR A 438 31.03 -14.03 -3.86
N ASN A 439 31.89 -14.26 -2.90
CA ASN A 439 33.25 -14.66 -3.13
C ASN A 439 33.36 -16.18 -2.96
N ASP A 440 33.61 -16.90 -4.06
CA ASP A 440 33.66 -18.39 -4.08
C ASP A 440 34.85 -18.91 -3.30
N ASP A 441 35.99 -18.20 -3.30
CA ASP A 441 37.22 -18.66 -2.61
C ASP A 441 37.08 -18.55 -1.10
N THR A 442 36.44 -17.50 -0.60
CA THR A 442 36.25 -17.31 0.85
C THR A 442 34.95 -17.88 1.37
N GLY A 443 34.02 -18.22 0.48
CA GLY A 443 32.68 -18.67 0.82
C GLY A 443 31.81 -17.62 1.48
N LYS A 444 32.06 -16.31 1.24
CA LYS A 444 31.38 -15.20 1.94
C LYS A 444 30.65 -14.28 0.97
N TRP A 445 29.55 -13.75 1.46
CA TRP A 445 28.86 -12.64 0.82
C TRP A 445 29.60 -11.32 1.10
N MET A 446 29.52 -10.38 0.15
CA MET A 446 30.18 -9.09 0.22
C MET A 446 29.36 -8.00 -0.48
N THR A 447 29.82 -6.76 -0.44
CA THR A 447 29.21 -5.64 -1.17
C THR A 447 29.63 -5.64 -2.65
N LEU A 448 28.84 -4.95 -3.51
CA LEU A 448 29.23 -4.77 -4.92
C LEU A 448 30.57 -4.01 -5.06
N ASP A 449 30.82 -3.06 -4.16
CA ASP A 449 32.06 -2.28 -4.19
C ASP A 449 33.27 -3.18 -3.88
N ASP A 450 33.16 -4.03 -2.88
CA ASP A 450 34.19 -5.00 -2.56
C ASP A 450 34.41 -5.97 -3.72
N ALA A 451 33.35 -6.48 -4.31
CA ALA A 451 33.43 -7.38 -5.46
C ALA A 451 34.14 -6.73 -6.65
N LYS A 452 33.83 -5.48 -6.95
CA LYS A 452 34.49 -4.71 -8.03
C LYS A 452 35.95 -4.37 -7.73
N ALA A 453 36.29 -4.21 -6.46
CA ALA A 453 37.67 -3.94 -6.04
C ALA A 453 38.62 -5.14 -6.23
N TYR A 454 38.10 -6.37 -6.31
CA TYR A 454 38.92 -7.55 -6.63
C TYR A 454 39.55 -7.51 -8.03
N GLY A 455 38.95 -6.77 -8.96
CA GLY A 455 39.42 -6.71 -10.35
C GLY A 455 39.22 -8.04 -11.10
N GLY A 456 39.72 -8.12 -12.33
CA GLY A 456 39.61 -9.33 -13.14
C GLY A 456 38.23 -9.57 -13.75
N THR A 457 37.84 -10.85 -13.86
CA THR A 457 36.57 -11.27 -14.44
C THR A 457 35.64 -11.78 -13.35
N MET A 458 34.34 -11.59 -13.58
CA MET A 458 33.27 -12.03 -12.68
C MET A 458 32.29 -12.93 -13.42
N ASN A 459 31.63 -13.81 -12.69
CA ASN A 459 30.48 -14.51 -13.21
C ASN A 459 29.22 -13.79 -12.72
N LEU A 460 28.30 -13.52 -13.64
CA LEU A 460 27.04 -12.89 -13.32
C LEU A 460 25.92 -13.90 -13.48
N TYR A 461 25.03 -13.95 -12.51
CA TYR A 461 23.85 -14.80 -12.56
C TYR A 461 22.62 -13.93 -12.78
N VAL A 462 21.94 -14.21 -13.88
CA VAL A 462 20.83 -13.42 -14.40
C VAL A 462 19.53 -14.20 -14.24
N TYR A 463 18.54 -13.49 -13.76
CA TYR A 463 17.15 -13.95 -13.75
C TYR A 463 16.25 -12.86 -14.33
N ASP A 464 15.44 -13.23 -15.32
CA ASP A 464 14.51 -12.34 -16.02
C ASP A 464 15.19 -11.07 -16.59
N GLY A 465 16.40 -11.25 -17.17
CA GLY A 465 17.15 -10.16 -17.79
C GLY A 465 17.89 -9.23 -16.83
N VAL A 466 17.83 -9.47 -15.52
CA VAL A 466 18.44 -8.65 -14.47
C VAL A 466 19.53 -9.46 -13.75
N VAL A 467 20.68 -8.84 -13.49
CA VAL A 467 21.76 -9.46 -12.70
C VAL A 467 21.32 -9.50 -11.23
N ARG A 468 21.23 -10.70 -10.68
CA ARG A 468 20.82 -10.90 -9.28
C ARG A 468 21.97 -11.30 -8.37
N ILE A 469 22.97 -12.00 -8.90
CA ILE A 469 24.16 -12.38 -8.15
C ILE A 469 25.40 -12.13 -8.99
N VAL A 470 26.45 -11.62 -8.36
CA VAL A 470 27.79 -11.46 -8.87
C VAL A 470 28.68 -12.45 -8.10
N GLU A 471 29.33 -13.37 -8.77
CA GLU A 471 30.30 -14.29 -8.20
C GLU A 471 31.70 -13.86 -8.63
N ILE A 472 32.57 -13.66 -7.66
CA ILE A 472 34.00 -13.51 -7.90
C ILE A 472 34.72 -14.79 -7.56
N LYS A 473 35.70 -15.12 -8.37
CA LYS A 473 36.62 -16.24 -8.20
C LYS A 473 38.01 -15.74 -8.56
N ALA A 474 38.96 -15.91 -7.66
CA ALA A 474 40.36 -15.55 -7.89
C ALA A 474 41.03 -16.49 -8.88
#